data_5f368ec30378f6a1af5be0e7188e0952
#
_entry.id   5f368ec30378f6a1af5be0e7188e0952
#
_cell.length_a   1.000
_cell.length_b   1.000
_cell.length_c   1.000
_cell.angle_alpha   90.00
_cell.angle_beta   90.00
_cell.angle_gamma   90.00
#
_symmetry.space_group_name_H-M   'P 1'
#
loop_
_entity.id
_entity.type
_entity.pdbx_description
1 polymer ?
#
loop_
_entity_poly.entity_id
_entity_poly.type
_entity_poly.pdbx_seq_one_letter_code
_entity_poly.pdbx_strand_id
1 'polypeptide(L)'
;MLQPLRRRARKGTEALLRGNARLVRRVLAATGRDEAPLPEIVQIESTNICNAKCVFCPRDDMARKQGVMDMELFKKVVDECVELGIEHVRMHNYGEPFVDRQLVEKVRYAKQKGVPQVGMISNGSLITETAARGMIEAGLDAINISVDASGKEVFERTRVGLKYDKVIANVERLLALRDAAGKRRPKLILSFVRQNNDEDEHAFIEHWRARADKIHVTDLHNWAGTLNQKSDVNYPCYRPWLTFTVLWDGRVSLCCADFDGRTILGDLNTSTIQQIWNSDAYRAVRRQHLESGGPDICRACDLPRKDSPLWITKLA
;
A
#
# COMPACT_ATOMS: atom_id res chain seq x y z
N MET A 1 -28.88 19.10 -0.49
CA MET A 1 -28.39 20.01 0.58
C MET A 1 -27.61 19.35 1.72
N LEU A 2 -27.64 18.03 1.92
CA LEU A 2 -26.93 17.35 3.05
C LEU A 2 -25.45 17.05 2.80
N GLN A 3 -24.99 16.97 1.57
CA GLN A 3 -23.58 16.60 1.25
C GLN A 3 -22.53 17.65 1.71
N PRO A 4 -22.73 18.98 1.57
CA PRO A 4 -21.76 19.96 2.04
C PRO A 4 -21.60 19.98 3.56
N LEU A 5 -22.71 19.77 4.30
CA LEU A 5 -22.70 19.72 5.77
C LEU A 5 -21.94 18.47 6.28
N ARG A 6 -22.19 17.31 5.69
CA ARG A 6 -21.43 16.08 6.00
C ARG A 6 -19.95 16.23 5.71
N ARG A 7 -19.58 16.89 4.61
CA ARG A 7 -18.18 17.15 4.25
C ARG A 7 -17.51 18.12 5.23
N ARG A 8 -18.23 19.16 5.71
CA ARG A 8 -17.73 20.10 6.75
C ARG A 8 -17.57 19.41 8.10
N ALA A 9 -18.55 18.64 8.55
CA ALA A 9 -18.48 17.88 9.80
C ALA A 9 -17.31 16.89 9.78
N ARG A 10 -17.14 16.15 8.66
CA ARG A 10 -16.02 15.23 8.48
C ARG A 10 -14.66 15.91 8.55
N LYS A 11 -14.48 17.08 7.92
CA LYS A 11 -13.24 17.88 8.01
C LYS A 11 -12.98 18.37 9.42
N GLY A 12 -14.01 18.82 10.15
CA GLY A 12 -13.90 19.26 11.55
C GLY A 12 -13.47 18.11 12.48
N THR A 13 -14.09 16.94 12.34
CA THR A 13 -13.72 15.74 13.11
C THR A 13 -12.28 15.29 12.77
N GLU A 14 -11.90 15.32 11.51
CA GLU A 14 -10.54 15.00 11.11
C GLU A 14 -9.51 15.94 11.72
N ALA A 15 -9.78 17.25 11.69
CA ALA A 15 -8.89 18.25 12.29
C ALA A 15 -8.75 18.08 13.81
N LEU A 16 -9.85 17.74 14.50
CA LEU A 16 -9.86 17.49 15.95
C LEU A 16 -9.03 16.24 16.32
N LEU A 17 -9.14 15.18 15.54
CA LEU A 17 -8.40 13.93 15.77
C LEU A 17 -6.93 14.04 15.32
N ARG A 18 -6.67 14.80 14.25
CA ARG A 18 -5.32 14.99 13.71
C ARG A 18 -4.48 15.78 14.71
N GLY A 19 -3.42 15.18 15.21
CA GLY A 19 -2.55 15.79 16.23
C GLY A 19 -2.94 15.52 17.69
N ASN A 20 -4.09 14.88 17.95
CA ASN A 20 -4.52 14.54 19.30
C ASN A 20 -4.45 13.02 19.55
N ALA A 21 -3.23 12.50 19.71
CA ALA A 21 -2.99 11.08 19.96
C ALA A 21 -3.71 10.53 21.20
N ARG A 22 -3.88 11.38 22.24
CA ARG A 22 -4.60 11.00 23.48
C ARG A 22 -6.09 10.78 23.21
N LEU A 23 -6.71 11.66 22.41
CA LEU A 23 -8.11 11.53 22.06
C LEU A 23 -8.34 10.28 21.19
N VAL A 24 -7.48 10.07 20.19
CA VAL A 24 -7.57 8.88 19.32
C VAL A 24 -7.44 7.60 20.15
N ARG A 25 -6.49 7.54 21.10
CA ARG A 25 -6.36 6.39 22.01
C ARG A 25 -7.59 6.18 22.88
N ARG A 26 -8.16 7.26 23.46
CA ARG A 26 -9.38 7.15 24.27
C ARG A 26 -10.56 6.61 23.47
N VAL A 27 -10.75 7.08 22.24
CA VAL A 27 -11.80 6.55 21.37
C VAL A 27 -11.58 5.09 21.04
N LEU A 28 -10.33 4.69 20.69
CA LEU A 28 -9.98 3.29 20.47
C LEU A 28 -10.18 2.43 21.72
N ALA A 29 -9.74 2.90 22.89
CA ALA A 29 -9.90 2.17 24.15
C ALA A 29 -11.38 2.03 24.54
N ALA A 30 -12.21 3.03 24.25
CA ALA A 30 -13.66 2.97 24.48
C ALA A 30 -14.36 1.92 23.59
N THR A 31 -13.76 1.59 22.42
CA THR A 31 -14.24 0.47 21.60
C THR A 31 -13.86 -0.89 22.18
N GLY A 32 -12.94 -0.94 23.14
CA GLY A 32 -12.53 -2.13 23.92
C GLY A 32 -11.88 -3.25 23.09
N ARG A 33 -11.40 -2.94 21.88
CA ARG A 33 -11.13 -3.98 20.89
C ARG A 33 -9.64 -4.19 20.64
N ASP A 34 -9.03 -5.13 21.34
CA ASP A 34 -7.84 -5.83 20.87
C ASP A 34 -8.18 -6.91 19.82
N GLU A 35 -9.46 -7.28 19.68
CA GLU A 35 -10.00 -8.01 18.54
C GLU A 35 -10.45 -7.04 17.43
N ALA A 36 -10.33 -7.48 16.18
CA ALA A 36 -10.80 -6.74 15.03
C ALA A 36 -11.71 -7.62 14.16
N PRO A 37 -12.71 -7.01 13.49
CA PRO A 37 -13.38 -7.71 12.39
C PRO A 37 -12.33 -8.14 11.36
N LEU A 38 -12.74 -8.87 10.33
CA LEU A 38 -11.82 -9.30 9.26
C LEU A 38 -11.07 -8.09 8.65
N PRO A 39 -9.86 -8.27 8.16
CA PRO A 39 -9.12 -7.17 7.53
C PRO A 39 -9.87 -6.65 6.30
N GLU A 40 -9.91 -5.35 6.11
CA GLU A 40 -10.47 -4.75 4.89
C GLU A 40 -9.54 -4.94 3.69
N ILE A 41 -8.24 -5.04 3.95
CA ILE A 41 -7.20 -5.08 2.92
C ILE A 41 -6.23 -6.21 3.24
N VAL A 42 -6.05 -7.12 2.30
CA VAL A 42 -4.92 -8.04 2.30
C VAL A 42 -3.87 -7.52 1.31
N GLN A 43 -2.71 -7.18 1.84
CA GLN A 43 -1.56 -6.74 1.07
C GLN A 43 -0.61 -7.91 0.87
N ILE A 44 -0.39 -8.29 -0.39
CA ILE A 44 0.41 -9.45 -0.78
C ILE A 44 1.68 -8.95 -1.46
N GLU A 45 2.82 -9.24 -0.88
CA GLU A 45 4.11 -9.02 -1.53
C GLU A 45 4.35 -10.12 -2.56
N SER A 46 4.01 -9.88 -3.83
CA SER A 46 4.26 -10.87 -4.89
C SER A 46 5.76 -11.15 -5.06
N THR A 47 6.58 -10.14 -4.80
CA THR A 47 8.05 -10.22 -4.77
C THR A 47 8.63 -9.05 -4.00
N ASN A 48 9.81 -9.23 -3.38
CA ASN A 48 10.61 -8.13 -2.83
C ASN A 48 11.84 -7.80 -3.70
N ILE A 49 11.97 -8.43 -4.87
CA ILE A 49 13.00 -8.09 -5.86
C ILE A 49 12.56 -6.83 -6.60
N CYS A 50 13.45 -5.87 -6.75
CA CYS A 50 13.20 -4.63 -7.49
C CYS A 50 14.38 -4.33 -8.42
N ASN A 51 14.07 -3.77 -9.57
CA ASN A 51 15.06 -3.31 -10.56
C ASN A 51 15.47 -1.84 -10.38
N ALA A 52 15.04 -1.20 -9.27
CA ALA A 52 15.36 0.18 -8.93
C ALA A 52 16.00 0.29 -7.55
N LYS A 53 16.75 1.38 -7.32
CA LYS A 53 17.36 1.78 -6.04
C LYS A 53 16.94 3.20 -5.70
N CYS A 54 15.65 3.38 -5.36
CA CYS A 54 15.13 4.71 -5.04
C CYS A 54 15.77 5.24 -3.75
N VAL A 55 16.21 6.50 -3.75
CA VAL A 55 16.92 7.12 -2.63
C VAL A 55 16.11 7.21 -1.33
N PHE A 56 14.80 7.07 -1.42
CA PHE A 56 13.87 7.10 -0.28
C PHE A 56 13.21 5.74 0.02
N CYS A 57 13.75 4.64 -0.51
CA CYS A 57 13.25 3.29 -0.26
C CYS A 57 14.23 2.52 0.63
N PRO A 58 13.80 1.92 1.74
CA PRO A 58 14.69 1.19 2.64
C PRO A 58 15.06 -0.21 2.14
N ARG A 59 14.69 -0.56 0.90
CA ARG A 59 14.89 -1.91 0.35
C ARG A 59 16.37 -2.34 0.31
N ASP A 60 17.28 -1.41 0.08
CA ASP A 60 18.71 -1.73 0.03
C ASP A 60 19.27 -2.11 1.43
N ASP A 61 18.58 -1.71 2.51
CA ASP A 61 18.90 -2.09 3.89
C ASP A 61 18.20 -3.38 4.34
N MET A 62 17.45 -4.04 3.43
CA MET A 62 16.69 -5.24 3.75
C MET A 62 17.61 -6.47 3.90
N ALA A 63 17.61 -7.08 5.09
CA ALA A 63 18.39 -8.28 5.39
C ALA A 63 17.66 -9.59 5.00
N ARG A 64 16.33 -9.57 4.89
CA ARG A 64 15.56 -10.77 4.52
C ARG A 64 15.82 -11.20 3.09
N LYS A 65 15.75 -12.52 2.83
CA LYS A 65 15.97 -13.11 1.50
C LYS A 65 15.08 -12.44 0.45
N GLN A 66 15.63 -12.32 -0.76
CA GLN A 66 14.86 -11.92 -1.94
C GLN A 66 14.16 -13.13 -2.54
N GLY A 67 12.93 -12.94 -3.03
CA GLY A 67 12.17 -14.01 -3.64
C GLY A 67 10.89 -13.54 -4.31
N VAL A 68 10.20 -14.49 -4.90
CA VAL A 68 8.90 -14.34 -5.54
C VAL A 68 7.94 -15.29 -4.87
N MET A 69 6.74 -14.84 -4.55
CA MET A 69 5.70 -15.68 -3.94
C MET A 69 5.31 -16.80 -4.90
N ASP A 70 5.33 -18.02 -4.39
CA ASP A 70 4.87 -19.19 -5.13
C ASP A 70 3.38 -19.08 -5.49
N MET A 71 3.00 -19.66 -6.65
CA MET A 71 1.63 -19.58 -7.14
C MET A 71 0.63 -20.32 -6.23
N GLU A 72 1.02 -21.45 -5.64
CA GLU A 72 0.12 -22.21 -4.77
C GLU A 72 -0.12 -21.48 -3.46
N LEU A 73 0.91 -20.85 -2.89
CA LEU A 73 0.75 -19.98 -1.72
C LEU A 73 -0.14 -18.77 -2.07
N PHE A 74 0.06 -18.16 -3.24
CA PHE A 74 -0.78 -17.05 -3.69
C PHE A 74 -2.25 -17.46 -3.82
N LYS A 75 -2.53 -18.61 -4.44
CA LYS A 75 -3.88 -19.17 -4.59
C LYS A 75 -4.53 -19.39 -3.22
N LYS A 76 -3.80 -20.03 -2.29
CA LYS A 76 -4.29 -20.23 -0.91
C LYS A 76 -4.72 -18.91 -0.28
N VAL A 77 -3.88 -17.86 -0.35
CA VAL A 77 -4.19 -16.55 0.23
C VAL A 77 -5.43 -15.93 -0.42
N VAL A 78 -5.53 -16.01 -1.75
CA VAL A 78 -6.68 -15.45 -2.49
C VAL A 78 -7.97 -16.22 -2.18
N ASP A 79 -7.93 -17.56 -2.13
CA ASP A 79 -9.08 -18.39 -1.83
C ASP A 79 -9.61 -18.07 -0.42
N GLU A 80 -8.73 -17.96 0.58
CA GLU A 80 -9.10 -17.52 1.93
C GLU A 80 -9.68 -16.09 1.94
N CYS A 81 -9.15 -15.15 1.13
CA CYS A 81 -9.74 -13.82 1.00
C CYS A 81 -11.18 -13.87 0.51
N VAL A 82 -11.46 -14.70 -0.50
CA VAL A 82 -12.80 -14.85 -1.07
C VAL A 82 -13.76 -15.52 -0.08
N GLU A 83 -13.33 -16.60 0.58
CA GLU A 83 -14.12 -17.29 1.61
C GLU A 83 -14.50 -16.37 2.78
N LEU A 84 -13.59 -15.48 3.17
CA LEU A 84 -13.79 -14.52 4.25
C LEU A 84 -14.51 -13.23 3.81
N GLY A 85 -14.80 -13.07 2.51
CA GLY A 85 -15.44 -11.85 1.99
C GLY A 85 -14.55 -10.63 2.02
N ILE A 86 -13.22 -10.78 1.96
CA ILE A 86 -12.28 -9.66 1.92
C ILE A 86 -12.32 -9.01 0.54
N GLU A 87 -12.64 -7.72 0.51
CA GLU A 87 -12.93 -7.02 -0.75
C GLU A 87 -11.68 -6.50 -1.46
N HIS A 88 -10.59 -6.19 -0.74
CA HIS A 88 -9.42 -5.52 -1.30
C HIS A 88 -8.16 -6.38 -1.20
N VAL A 89 -7.63 -6.79 -2.34
CA VAL A 89 -6.31 -7.41 -2.47
C VAL A 89 -5.36 -6.44 -3.14
N ARG A 90 -4.24 -6.13 -2.48
CA ARG A 90 -3.18 -5.27 -3.00
C ARG A 90 -1.93 -6.09 -3.26
N MET A 91 -1.53 -6.17 -4.52
CA MET A 91 -0.41 -7.01 -4.94
C MET A 91 0.90 -6.19 -5.01
N HIS A 92 1.30 -5.65 -3.88
CA HIS A 92 2.58 -4.96 -3.71
C HIS A 92 2.93 -4.84 -2.22
N ASN A 93 4.19 -4.77 -1.92
CA ASN A 93 4.75 -4.31 -0.64
C ASN A 93 6.11 -3.67 -0.93
N TYR A 94 7.19 -4.44 -0.86
CA TYR A 94 8.49 -4.05 -1.41
C TYR A 94 8.69 -4.74 -2.76
N GLY A 95 9.71 -4.32 -3.51
CA GLY A 95 9.95 -4.86 -4.84
C GLY A 95 9.16 -4.19 -5.96
N GLU A 96 9.39 -4.67 -7.17
CA GLU A 96 8.65 -4.28 -8.36
C GLU A 96 7.78 -5.46 -8.81
N PRO A 97 6.45 -5.38 -8.75
CA PRO A 97 5.59 -6.53 -9.05
C PRO A 97 5.83 -7.15 -10.42
N PHE A 98 6.16 -6.35 -11.45
CA PHE A 98 6.42 -6.87 -12.80
C PHE A 98 7.76 -7.65 -12.95
N VAL A 99 8.55 -7.80 -11.89
CA VAL A 99 9.64 -8.79 -11.83
C VAL A 99 9.07 -10.20 -11.69
N ASP A 100 7.90 -10.34 -11.08
CA ASP A 100 7.19 -11.62 -11.01
C ASP A 100 6.61 -12.00 -12.38
N ARG A 101 7.18 -13.01 -13.02
CA ARG A 101 6.73 -13.48 -14.34
C ARG A 101 5.31 -14.03 -14.34
N GLN A 102 4.79 -14.45 -13.20
CA GLN A 102 3.43 -14.96 -13.03
C GLN A 102 2.43 -13.88 -12.60
N LEU A 103 2.82 -12.60 -12.55
CA LEU A 103 2.00 -11.52 -12.03
C LEU A 103 0.64 -11.41 -12.74
N VAL A 104 0.61 -11.47 -14.08
CA VAL A 104 -0.63 -11.40 -14.88
C VAL A 104 -1.55 -12.57 -14.53
N GLU A 105 -0.97 -13.77 -14.37
CA GLU A 105 -1.72 -14.99 -14.02
C GLU A 105 -2.28 -14.88 -12.59
N LYS A 106 -1.53 -14.35 -11.66
CA LYS A 106 -1.98 -14.08 -10.29
C LYS A 106 -3.16 -13.10 -10.27
N VAL A 107 -3.08 -12.02 -11.03
CA VAL A 107 -4.21 -11.07 -11.16
C VAL A 107 -5.43 -11.76 -11.76
N ARG A 108 -5.25 -12.52 -12.84
CA ARG A 108 -6.32 -13.27 -13.50
C ARG A 108 -6.99 -14.23 -12.52
N TYR A 109 -6.21 -15.00 -11.79
CA TYR A 109 -6.72 -15.92 -10.78
C TYR A 109 -7.57 -15.19 -9.71
N ALA A 110 -7.05 -14.12 -9.12
CA ALA A 110 -7.77 -13.36 -8.12
C ALA A 110 -9.11 -12.82 -8.65
N LYS A 111 -9.13 -12.31 -9.88
CA LYS A 111 -10.36 -11.81 -10.52
C LYS A 111 -11.34 -12.92 -10.87
N GLN A 112 -10.88 -14.06 -11.36
CA GLN A 112 -11.71 -15.24 -11.65
C GLN A 112 -12.34 -15.83 -10.38
N LYS A 113 -11.62 -15.79 -9.25
CA LYS A 113 -12.15 -16.22 -7.94
C LYS A 113 -13.15 -15.23 -7.33
N GLY A 114 -13.30 -14.05 -7.92
CA GLY A 114 -14.30 -13.07 -7.50
C GLY A 114 -13.80 -12.01 -6.54
N VAL A 115 -12.50 -11.82 -6.35
CA VAL A 115 -11.98 -10.69 -5.55
C VAL A 115 -12.50 -9.37 -6.13
N PRO A 116 -13.28 -8.57 -5.37
CA PRO A 116 -13.91 -7.36 -5.90
C PRO A 116 -12.91 -6.31 -6.39
N GLN A 117 -11.84 -6.07 -5.64
CA GLN A 117 -10.84 -5.03 -5.93
C GLN A 117 -9.43 -5.62 -5.87
N VAL A 118 -8.78 -5.70 -7.02
CA VAL A 118 -7.37 -6.06 -7.15
C VAL A 118 -6.57 -4.85 -7.62
N GLY A 119 -5.60 -4.41 -6.84
CA GLY A 119 -4.76 -3.26 -7.17
C GLY A 119 -3.30 -3.51 -6.89
N MET A 120 -2.42 -2.68 -7.46
CA MET A 120 -0.98 -2.74 -7.21
C MET A 120 -0.31 -1.37 -7.30
N ILE A 121 0.92 -1.30 -6.79
CA ILE A 121 1.85 -0.18 -7.03
C ILE A 121 3.02 -0.73 -7.83
N SER A 122 3.47 0.03 -8.84
CA SER A 122 4.59 -0.31 -9.70
C SER A 122 5.46 0.93 -9.98
N ASN A 123 6.74 0.72 -10.25
CA ASN A 123 7.60 1.77 -10.78
C ASN A 123 7.41 2.02 -12.29
N GLY A 124 6.57 1.25 -12.96
CA GLY A 124 6.20 1.42 -14.36
C GLY A 124 7.24 0.98 -15.39
N SER A 125 8.49 0.71 -15.01
CA SER A 125 9.60 0.51 -15.95
C SER A 125 9.53 -0.82 -16.71
N LEU A 126 8.85 -1.84 -16.14
CA LEU A 126 8.74 -3.18 -16.70
C LEU A 126 7.37 -3.47 -17.33
N ILE A 127 6.49 -2.48 -17.45
CA ILE A 127 5.19 -2.63 -18.10
C ILE A 127 5.40 -2.68 -19.62
N THR A 128 5.66 -3.88 -20.14
CA THR A 128 5.70 -4.13 -21.59
C THR A 128 4.29 -4.06 -22.19
N GLU A 129 4.17 -4.02 -23.52
CA GLU A 129 2.87 -4.09 -24.17
C GLU A 129 2.10 -5.37 -23.82
N THR A 130 2.78 -6.51 -23.83
CA THR A 130 2.19 -7.79 -23.45
C THR A 130 1.68 -7.77 -22.02
N ALA A 131 2.47 -7.24 -21.09
CA ALA A 131 2.05 -7.13 -19.69
C ALA A 131 0.85 -6.17 -19.53
N ALA A 132 0.85 -5.02 -20.22
CA ALA A 132 -0.27 -4.08 -20.19
C ALA A 132 -1.57 -4.72 -20.72
N ARG A 133 -1.53 -5.37 -21.87
CA ARG A 133 -2.68 -6.13 -22.42
C ARG A 133 -3.15 -7.20 -21.44
N GLY A 134 -2.21 -8.01 -20.94
CA GLY A 134 -2.52 -9.05 -19.96
C GLY A 134 -3.21 -8.53 -18.70
N MET A 135 -2.79 -7.37 -18.16
CA MET A 135 -3.42 -6.73 -16.99
C MET A 135 -4.83 -6.22 -17.30
N ILE A 136 -5.05 -5.64 -18.47
CA ILE A 136 -6.36 -5.18 -18.93
C ILE A 136 -7.31 -6.36 -19.11
N GLU A 137 -6.86 -7.44 -19.73
CA GLU A 137 -7.62 -8.68 -19.98
C GLU A 137 -7.90 -9.44 -18.69
N ALA A 138 -6.93 -9.52 -17.78
CA ALA A 138 -7.08 -10.14 -16.47
C ALA A 138 -8.05 -9.38 -15.56
N GLY A 139 -8.41 -8.14 -15.89
CA GLY A 139 -9.37 -7.35 -15.14
C GLY A 139 -8.80 -6.65 -13.92
N LEU A 140 -7.51 -6.29 -13.95
CA LEU A 140 -6.92 -5.45 -12.89
C LEU A 140 -7.76 -4.20 -12.65
N ASP A 141 -8.09 -3.90 -11.39
CA ASP A 141 -8.98 -2.78 -11.06
C ASP A 141 -8.26 -1.43 -11.00
N ALA A 142 -7.03 -1.42 -10.46
CA ALA A 142 -6.24 -0.20 -10.34
C ALA A 142 -4.73 -0.48 -10.34
N ILE A 143 -3.99 0.41 -10.97
CA ILE A 143 -2.53 0.44 -10.89
C ILE A 143 -2.08 1.83 -10.49
N ASN A 144 -1.25 1.90 -9.45
CA ASN A 144 -0.59 3.13 -9.03
C ASN A 144 0.84 3.10 -9.54
N ILE A 145 1.21 4.01 -10.43
CA ILE A 145 2.57 4.12 -10.94
C ILE A 145 3.27 5.26 -10.23
N SER A 146 4.39 4.92 -9.62
CA SER A 146 5.21 5.84 -8.86
C SER A 146 6.14 6.60 -9.81
N VAL A 147 5.85 7.88 -10.05
CA VAL A 147 6.66 8.76 -10.92
C VAL A 147 7.50 9.74 -10.11
N ASP A 148 6.89 10.47 -9.18
CA ASP A 148 7.53 11.38 -8.20
C ASP A 148 8.36 12.51 -8.82
N ALA A 149 8.16 12.84 -10.08
CA ALA A 149 8.86 13.91 -10.77
C ALA A 149 8.08 14.37 -12.01
N SER A 150 8.23 15.63 -12.38
CA SER A 150 7.73 16.20 -13.63
C SER A 150 8.75 16.10 -14.77
N GLY A 151 10.02 15.82 -14.47
CA GLY A 151 11.11 15.81 -15.44
C GLY A 151 12.17 14.73 -15.20
N LYS A 152 12.94 14.49 -16.26
CA LYS A 152 13.92 13.40 -16.35
C LYS A 152 15.02 13.49 -15.29
N GLU A 153 15.55 14.68 -15.06
CA GLU A 153 16.69 14.87 -14.15
C GLU A 153 16.32 14.51 -12.70
N VAL A 154 15.20 15.01 -12.20
CA VAL A 154 14.70 14.70 -10.85
C VAL A 154 14.36 13.23 -10.73
N PHE A 155 13.65 12.68 -11.73
CA PHE A 155 13.27 11.28 -11.75
C PHE A 155 14.47 10.33 -11.67
N GLU A 156 15.45 10.49 -12.58
CA GLU A 156 16.58 9.56 -12.66
C GLU A 156 17.56 9.69 -11.48
N ARG A 157 17.60 10.88 -10.84
CA ARG A 157 18.36 11.11 -9.61
C ARG A 157 17.70 10.43 -8.40
N THR A 158 16.38 10.41 -8.32
CA THR A 158 15.67 9.91 -7.16
C THR A 158 15.26 8.44 -7.28
N ARG A 159 14.96 7.99 -8.50
CA ARG A 159 14.62 6.60 -8.83
C ARG A 159 15.75 5.92 -9.59
N VAL A 160 16.88 5.81 -8.90
CA VAL A 160 18.14 5.30 -9.46
C VAL A 160 17.93 3.92 -10.12
N GLY A 161 18.44 3.77 -11.34
CA GLY A 161 18.30 2.55 -12.15
C GLY A 161 17.12 2.57 -13.12
N LEU A 162 16.21 3.56 -13.01
CA LEU A 162 15.10 3.73 -13.95
C LEU A 162 15.39 4.84 -14.98
N LYS A 163 14.66 4.78 -16.09
CA LYS A 163 14.70 5.79 -17.17
C LYS A 163 13.33 6.46 -17.29
N TYR A 164 13.30 7.79 -17.12
CA TYR A 164 12.08 8.59 -17.16
C TYR A 164 11.30 8.36 -18.44
N ASP A 165 11.94 8.54 -19.59
CA ASP A 165 11.30 8.44 -20.91
C ASP A 165 10.65 7.05 -21.11
N LYS A 166 11.29 5.98 -20.60
CA LYS A 166 10.75 4.62 -20.67
C LYS A 166 9.51 4.46 -19.80
N VAL A 167 9.52 5.00 -18.57
CA VAL A 167 8.39 4.91 -17.66
C VAL A 167 7.20 5.67 -18.23
N ILE A 168 7.42 6.90 -18.71
CA ILE A 168 6.36 7.72 -19.31
C ILE A 168 5.79 7.02 -20.56
N ALA A 169 6.64 6.50 -21.45
CA ALA A 169 6.18 5.75 -22.63
C ALA A 169 5.34 4.51 -22.25
N ASN A 170 5.68 3.82 -21.16
CA ASN A 170 4.92 2.67 -20.67
C ASN A 170 3.56 3.10 -20.10
N VAL A 171 3.50 4.21 -19.37
CA VAL A 171 2.25 4.81 -18.86
C VAL A 171 1.33 5.18 -20.01
N GLU A 172 1.84 5.88 -21.01
CA GLU A 172 1.10 6.29 -22.20
C GLU A 172 0.56 5.08 -22.97
N ARG A 173 1.40 4.07 -23.14
CA ARG A 173 1.00 2.81 -23.79
C ARG A 173 -0.12 2.12 -23.05
N LEU A 174 -0.02 2.02 -21.70
CA LEU A 174 -1.07 1.41 -20.89
C LEU A 174 -2.42 2.13 -21.07
N LEU A 175 -2.40 3.47 -21.06
CA LEU A 175 -3.58 4.28 -21.30
C LEU A 175 -4.16 4.04 -22.70
N ALA A 176 -3.32 4.11 -23.74
CA ALA A 176 -3.75 3.91 -25.13
C ALA A 176 -4.34 2.52 -25.34
N LEU A 177 -3.74 1.47 -24.78
CA LEU A 177 -4.24 0.11 -24.89
C LEU A 177 -5.55 -0.08 -24.12
N ARG A 178 -5.69 0.51 -22.94
CA ARG A 178 -6.92 0.48 -22.16
C ARG A 178 -8.07 1.14 -22.92
N ASP A 179 -7.82 2.33 -23.45
CA ASP A 179 -8.82 3.13 -24.14
C ASP A 179 -9.20 2.49 -25.48
N ALA A 180 -8.24 1.95 -26.25
CA ALA A 180 -8.49 1.20 -27.48
C ALA A 180 -9.31 -0.08 -27.23
N ALA A 181 -9.19 -0.69 -26.05
CA ALA A 181 -10.02 -1.83 -25.64
C ALA A 181 -11.42 -1.42 -25.15
N GLY A 182 -11.77 -0.12 -25.19
CA GLY A 182 -13.04 0.40 -24.67
C GLY A 182 -13.22 0.19 -23.15
N LYS A 183 -12.13 0.00 -22.43
CA LYS A 183 -12.14 -0.33 -20.99
C LYS A 183 -11.90 0.92 -20.14
N ARG A 184 -12.47 0.93 -18.93
CA ARG A 184 -12.22 1.96 -17.91
C ARG A 184 -11.27 1.46 -16.79
N ARG A 185 -10.78 0.24 -16.90
CA ARG A 185 -9.87 -0.41 -15.95
C ARG A 185 -8.69 -1.00 -16.71
N PRO A 186 -7.52 -1.06 -16.06
CA PRO A 186 -7.23 -0.57 -14.70
C PRO A 186 -7.35 0.95 -14.60
N LYS A 187 -7.83 1.45 -13.44
CA LYS A 187 -7.71 2.88 -13.13
C LYS A 187 -6.24 3.21 -12.96
N LEU A 188 -5.78 4.21 -13.69
CA LEU A 188 -4.41 4.72 -13.55
C LEU A 188 -4.34 5.75 -12.44
N ILE A 189 -3.57 5.43 -11.42
CA ILE A 189 -3.20 6.36 -10.36
C ILE A 189 -1.72 6.71 -10.56
N LEU A 190 -1.38 7.99 -10.54
CA LEU A 190 0.02 8.41 -10.55
C LEU A 190 0.37 8.99 -9.19
N SER A 191 1.44 8.50 -8.57
CA SER A 191 1.89 9.02 -7.30
C SER A 191 3.11 9.92 -7.41
N PHE A 192 3.10 10.90 -6.50
CA PHE A 192 4.16 11.85 -6.30
C PHE A 192 4.48 11.94 -4.80
N VAL A 193 5.72 11.63 -4.43
CA VAL A 193 6.23 11.82 -3.07
C VAL A 193 6.95 13.15 -3.00
N ARG A 194 6.51 14.04 -2.12
CA ARG A 194 7.13 15.35 -1.91
C ARG A 194 8.56 15.21 -1.42
N GLN A 195 9.45 15.92 -2.08
CA GLN A 195 10.88 15.95 -1.78
C GLN A 195 11.39 17.39 -1.63
N ASN A 196 10.56 18.30 -1.10
CA ASN A 196 10.81 19.74 -0.99
C ASN A 196 11.01 20.42 -2.37
N ASN A 197 10.17 20.03 -3.35
CA ASN A 197 10.18 20.58 -4.71
C ASN A 197 8.73 20.88 -5.16
N ASP A 198 8.20 22.01 -4.70
CA ASP A 198 6.80 22.39 -4.97
C ASP A 198 6.56 22.71 -6.46
N GLU A 199 7.55 23.26 -7.15
CA GLU A 199 7.45 23.55 -8.59
C GLU A 199 7.31 22.26 -9.41
N ASP A 200 8.07 21.23 -9.06
CA ASP A 200 8.01 19.93 -9.72
C ASP A 200 6.67 19.23 -9.44
N GLU A 201 6.14 19.32 -8.21
CA GLU A 201 4.79 18.82 -7.86
C GLU A 201 3.73 19.50 -8.70
N HIS A 202 3.77 20.83 -8.80
CA HIS A 202 2.77 21.59 -9.57
C HIS A 202 2.81 21.21 -11.05
N ALA A 203 3.99 21.19 -11.66
CA ALA A 203 4.18 20.78 -13.05
C ALA A 203 3.70 19.34 -13.32
N PHE A 204 3.97 18.42 -12.38
CA PHE A 204 3.49 17.04 -12.45
C PHE A 204 1.95 16.96 -12.43
N ILE A 205 1.31 17.67 -11.51
CA ILE A 205 -0.16 17.70 -11.39
C ILE A 205 -0.78 18.27 -12.67
N GLU A 206 -0.28 19.40 -13.16
CA GLU A 206 -0.79 20.04 -14.38
C GLU A 206 -0.68 19.13 -15.61
N HIS A 207 0.44 18.42 -15.75
CA HIS A 207 0.66 17.51 -16.86
C HIS A 207 -0.32 16.32 -16.87
N TRP A 208 -0.59 15.76 -15.69
CA TRP A 208 -1.32 14.48 -15.59
C TRP A 208 -2.79 14.60 -15.22
N ARG A 209 -3.29 15.74 -14.73
CA ARG A 209 -4.65 15.91 -14.19
C ARG A 209 -5.78 15.55 -15.18
N ALA A 210 -5.56 15.74 -16.48
CA ALA A 210 -6.54 15.43 -17.52
C ALA A 210 -6.43 13.99 -18.05
N ARG A 211 -5.41 13.24 -17.68
CA ARG A 211 -5.03 11.96 -18.27
C ARG A 211 -5.04 10.80 -17.28
N ALA A 212 -4.62 11.03 -16.06
CA ALA A 212 -4.68 10.05 -14.98
C ALA A 212 -6.09 10.02 -14.35
N ASP A 213 -6.57 8.84 -13.97
CA ASP A 213 -7.83 8.73 -13.23
C ASP A 213 -7.71 9.34 -11.82
N LYS A 214 -6.49 9.35 -11.25
CA LYS A 214 -6.20 9.99 -9.97
C LYS A 214 -4.71 10.35 -9.88
N ILE A 215 -4.43 11.50 -9.27
CA ILE A 215 -3.09 11.85 -8.79
C ILE A 215 -3.07 11.70 -7.26
N HIS A 216 -2.04 11.04 -6.75
CA HIS A 216 -1.86 10.77 -5.34
C HIS A 216 -0.55 11.39 -4.86
N VAL A 217 -0.64 12.57 -4.25
CA VAL A 217 0.49 13.26 -3.65
C VAL A 217 0.61 12.87 -2.18
N THR A 218 1.80 12.50 -1.76
CA THR A 218 2.09 12.11 -0.36
C THR A 218 3.39 12.76 0.11
N ASP A 219 3.50 12.97 1.40
CA ASP A 219 4.76 13.34 2.01
C ASP A 219 5.68 12.12 2.12
N LEU A 220 6.98 12.36 2.01
CA LEU A 220 7.97 11.34 2.29
C LEU A 220 7.83 10.87 3.74
N HIS A 221 7.73 9.58 3.95
CA HIS A 221 7.69 8.99 5.29
C HIS A 221 9.03 8.36 5.69
N ASN A 222 9.23 8.18 6.99
CA ASN A 222 10.53 7.80 7.54
C ASN A 222 10.78 6.29 7.62
N TRP A 223 9.89 5.45 7.04
CA TRP A 223 10.00 3.98 7.09
C TRP A 223 10.30 3.45 8.49
N ALA A 224 9.44 3.82 9.45
CA ALA A 224 9.59 3.44 10.86
C ALA A 224 10.97 3.83 11.46
N GLY A 225 11.47 5.01 11.08
CA GLY A 225 12.72 5.58 11.59
C GLY A 225 13.98 5.16 10.84
N THR A 226 13.87 4.41 9.74
CA THR A 226 15.04 3.97 8.95
C THR A 226 15.67 5.12 8.17
N LEU A 227 14.87 6.06 7.65
CA LEU A 227 15.36 7.24 6.93
C LEU A 227 15.57 8.45 7.85
N ASN A 228 16.47 8.38 8.82
CA ASN A 228 17.03 9.49 9.65
C ASN A 228 16.07 10.55 10.24
N GLN A 229 14.77 10.40 10.14
CA GLN A 229 13.79 11.30 10.73
C GLN A 229 13.14 10.59 11.92
N LYS A 230 13.74 10.69 13.11
CA LYS A 230 13.09 10.19 14.32
C LYS A 230 11.77 10.93 14.50
N SER A 231 10.69 10.20 14.62
CA SER A 231 9.39 10.73 14.98
C SER A 231 9.12 10.36 16.44
N ASP A 232 9.01 11.34 17.30
CA ASP A 232 8.57 11.14 18.70
C ASP A 232 7.06 10.92 18.80
N VAL A 233 6.46 10.38 17.75
CA VAL A 233 5.02 10.30 17.61
C VAL A 233 4.47 9.02 18.18
N ASN A 234 4.05 9.10 19.39
CA ASN A 234 3.21 8.10 20.03
C ASN A 234 1.73 8.22 19.55
N TYR A 235 1.49 7.98 18.25
CA TYR A 235 0.16 8.06 17.66
C TYR A 235 -0.32 6.67 17.23
N PRO A 236 -1.53 6.22 17.60
CA PRO A 236 -2.02 4.89 17.24
C PRO A 236 -2.23 4.78 15.73
N CYS A 237 -1.80 3.64 15.18
CA CYS A 237 -1.91 3.32 13.75
C CYS A 237 -3.12 2.44 13.49
N TYR A 238 -3.81 2.65 12.37
CA TYR A 238 -4.97 1.84 11.97
C TYR A 238 -4.62 0.48 11.39
N ARG A 239 -3.40 0.31 10.89
CA ARG A 239 -3.01 -0.88 10.13
C ARG A 239 -3.25 -2.20 10.86
N PRO A 240 -2.99 -2.31 12.17
CA PRO A 240 -3.29 -3.55 12.91
C PRO A 240 -4.77 -3.94 12.96
N TRP A 241 -5.69 -3.03 12.59
CA TRP A 241 -7.14 -3.28 12.56
C TRP A 241 -7.73 -3.41 11.16
N LEU A 242 -7.02 -2.95 10.12
CA LEU A 242 -7.59 -2.88 8.77
C LEU A 242 -6.75 -3.58 7.70
N THR A 243 -5.45 -3.79 7.93
CA THR A 243 -4.55 -4.30 6.89
C THR A 243 -3.80 -5.55 7.35
N PHE A 244 -3.86 -6.59 6.56
CA PHE A 244 -3.12 -7.84 6.75
C PHE A 244 -2.00 -7.90 5.70
N THR A 245 -0.74 -7.96 6.13
CA THR A 245 0.42 -7.88 5.22
C THR A 245 1.13 -9.21 5.13
N VAL A 246 1.11 -9.81 3.94
CA VAL A 246 1.72 -11.10 3.63
C VAL A 246 3.02 -10.86 2.84
N LEU A 247 4.13 -11.36 3.36
CA LEU A 247 5.42 -11.37 2.68
C LEU A 247 5.47 -12.49 1.61
N TRP A 248 6.40 -12.40 0.67
CA TRP A 248 6.51 -13.35 -0.44
C TRP A 248 6.71 -14.80 -0.01
N ASP A 249 7.23 -15.03 1.18
CA ASP A 249 7.50 -16.34 1.77
C ASP A 249 6.35 -16.88 2.65
N GLY A 250 5.23 -16.16 2.74
CA GLY A 250 4.04 -16.53 3.51
C GLY A 250 4.01 -16.02 4.95
N ARG A 251 5.12 -15.48 5.45
CA ARG A 251 5.13 -14.84 6.76
C ARG A 251 4.24 -13.60 6.76
N VAL A 252 3.58 -13.34 7.88
CA VAL A 252 2.71 -12.19 8.06
C VAL A 252 3.42 -11.14 8.89
N SER A 253 3.74 -10.00 8.25
CA SER A 253 4.40 -8.87 8.89
C SER A 253 3.39 -7.92 9.51
N LEU A 254 3.81 -7.16 10.51
CA LEU A 254 3.00 -6.15 11.19
C LEU A 254 2.34 -5.17 10.22
N CYS A 255 3.08 -4.64 9.27
CA CYS A 255 2.58 -3.69 8.26
C CYS A 255 3.62 -3.43 7.15
N CYS A 256 3.22 -2.60 6.17
CA CYS A 256 4.09 -2.23 5.07
C CYS A 256 5.34 -1.41 5.45
N ALA A 257 5.44 -0.82 6.65
CA ALA A 257 6.63 -0.11 7.09
C ALA A 257 7.67 -1.05 7.74
N ASP A 258 7.28 -2.27 8.09
CA ASP A 258 8.17 -3.32 8.58
C ASP A 258 8.83 -4.05 7.39
N PHE A 259 9.71 -3.32 6.69
CA PHE A 259 10.31 -3.78 5.43
C PHE A 259 11.17 -5.03 5.59
N ASP A 260 11.73 -5.23 6.76
CA ASP A 260 12.60 -6.37 7.04
C ASP A 260 11.87 -7.54 7.72
N GLY A 261 10.57 -7.38 8.01
CA GLY A 261 9.77 -8.39 8.70
C GLY A 261 10.28 -8.67 10.11
N ARG A 262 10.62 -7.61 10.86
CA ARG A 262 11.13 -7.71 12.25
C ARG A 262 10.03 -8.12 13.22
N THR A 263 8.78 -7.80 12.91
CA THR A 263 7.61 -8.14 13.72
C THR A 263 6.70 -9.07 12.92
N ILE A 264 6.96 -10.37 13.03
CA ILE A 264 6.16 -11.41 12.39
C ILE A 264 5.02 -11.82 13.32
N LEU A 265 3.80 -11.79 12.79
CA LEU A 265 2.57 -12.05 13.53
C LEU A 265 1.95 -13.43 13.21
N GLY A 266 2.49 -14.12 12.22
CA GLY A 266 2.06 -15.46 11.83
C GLY A 266 2.70 -15.94 10.54
N ASP A 267 2.30 -17.14 10.09
CA ASP A 267 2.80 -17.77 8.87
C ASP A 267 1.64 -18.49 8.17
N LEU A 268 1.34 -18.06 6.93
CA LEU A 268 0.30 -18.67 6.11
C LEU A 268 0.67 -20.03 5.53
N ASN A 269 1.92 -20.45 5.65
CA ASN A 269 2.29 -21.82 5.31
C ASN A 269 1.71 -22.84 6.31
N THR A 270 1.42 -22.42 7.55
CA THR A 270 0.95 -23.31 8.63
C THR A 270 -0.40 -22.91 9.22
N SER A 271 -0.88 -21.70 8.91
CA SER A 271 -2.11 -21.15 9.49
C SER A 271 -2.99 -20.49 8.43
N THR A 272 -4.19 -20.08 8.80
CA THR A 272 -5.11 -19.31 7.96
C THR A 272 -5.09 -17.83 8.33
N ILE A 273 -5.61 -16.98 7.42
CA ILE A 273 -5.80 -15.53 7.68
C ILE A 273 -6.62 -15.35 8.96
N GLN A 274 -7.72 -16.09 9.13
CA GLN A 274 -8.61 -15.98 10.28
C GLN A 274 -7.91 -16.36 11.59
N GLN A 275 -7.09 -17.42 11.59
CA GLN A 275 -6.34 -17.84 12.77
C GLN A 275 -5.28 -16.81 13.17
N ILE A 276 -4.59 -16.23 12.20
CA ILE A 276 -3.53 -15.24 12.46
C ILE A 276 -4.13 -13.90 12.89
N TRP A 277 -5.19 -13.42 12.24
CA TRP A 277 -5.72 -12.06 12.41
C TRP A 277 -6.15 -11.71 13.83
N ASN A 278 -6.68 -12.68 14.58
CA ASN A 278 -7.05 -12.51 15.99
C ASN A 278 -6.23 -13.43 16.93
N SER A 279 -5.01 -13.81 16.50
CA SER A 279 -4.04 -14.50 17.36
C SER A 279 -3.59 -13.61 18.51
N ASP A 280 -2.98 -14.21 19.53
CA ASP A 280 -2.40 -13.49 20.67
C ASP A 280 -1.35 -12.46 20.22
N ALA A 281 -0.61 -12.75 19.14
CA ALA A 281 0.38 -11.82 18.57
C ALA A 281 -0.29 -10.55 18.04
N TYR A 282 -1.37 -10.66 17.25
CA TYR A 282 -2.12 -9.50 16.76
C TYR A 282 -2.81 -8.74 17.89
N ARG A 283 -3.43 -9.46 18.84
CA ARG A 283 -4.06 -8.84 20.02
C ARG A 283 -3.05 -8.08 20.86
N ALA A 284 -1.85 -8.64 21.08
CA ALA A 284 -0.80 -7.96 21.82
C ALA A 284 -0.37 -6.64 21.15
N VAL A 285 -0.20 -6.65 19.82
CA VAL A 285 0.11 -5.44 19.06
C VAL A 285 -1.00 -4.39 19.19
N ARG A 286 -2.27 -4.78 19.07
CA ARG A 286 -3.41 -3.86 19.22
C ARG A 286 -3.48 -3.29 20.63
N ARG A 287 -3.31 -4.11 21.69
CA ARG A 287 -3.24 -3.64 23.07
C ARG A 287 -2.11 -2.61 23.26
N GLN A 288 -0.93 -2.87 22.74
CA GLN A 288 0.18 -1.90 22.81
C GLN A 288 -0.16 -0.57 22.11
N HIS A 289 -0.91 -0.60 21.01
CA HIS A 289 -1.39 0.64 20.37
C HIS A 289 -2.41 1.39 21.23
N LEU A 290 -3.27 0.68 21.96
CA LEU A 290 -4.25 1.28 22.86
C LEU A 290 -3.56 1.93 24.08
N GLU A 291 -2.52 1.30 24.60
CA GLU A 291 -1.83 1.70 25.83
C GLU A 291 -0.70 2.70 25.59
N SER A 292 0.21 2.41 24.64
CA SER A 292 1.51 3.08 24.52
C SER A 292 1.90 3.52 23.10
N GLY A 293 1.01 3.40 22.11
CA GLY A 293 1.27 3.78 20.71
C GLY A 293 1.88 2.68 19.84
N GLY A 294 1.97 1.47 20.38
CA GLY A 294 2.38 0.28 19.62
C GLY A 294 3.78 -0.23 19.95
N PRO A 295 4.22 -1.28 19.26
CA PRO A 295 5.57 -1.85 19.38
C PRO A 295 6.67 -0.83 19.07
N ASP A 296 7.91 -1.15 19.39
CA ASP A 296 9.05 -0.23 19.22
C ASP A 296 9.21 0.31 17.81
N ILE A 297 9.01 -0.53 16.81
CA ILE A 297 9.00 -0.12 15.40
C ILE A 297 7.96 0.98 15.11
N CYS A 298 6.81 0.96 15.79
CA CYS A 298 5.74 1.95 15.61
C CYS A 298 6.06 3.29 16.28
N ARG A 299 6.88 3.29 17.35
CA ARG A 299 7.23 4.53 18.06
C ARG A 299 8.07 5.49 17.23
N ALA A 300 8.91 4.96 16.34
CA ALA A 300 9.71 5.74 15.42
C ALA A 300 8.97 6.10 14.11
N CYS A 301 7.78 5.54 13.87
CA CYS A 301 7.06 5.65 12.62
C CYS A 301 6.23 6.92 12.52
N ASP A 302 6.37 7.70 11.44
CA ASP A 302 5.61 8.92 11.18
C ASP A 302 4.32 8.71 10.36
N LEU A 303 4.12 7.52 9.78
CA LEU A 303 2.95 7.19 8.95
C LEU A 303 1.60 7.50 9.61
N PRO A 304 1.34 7.18 10.89
CA PRO A 304 0.04 7.44 11.50
C PRO A 304 -0.35 8.92 11.54
N ARG A 305 0.60 9.84 11.54
CA ARG A 305 0.33 11.29 11.47
C ARG A 305 -0.04 11.75 10.07
N LYS A 306 0.50 11.11 9.06
CA LYS A 306 0.29 11.47 7.64
C LYS A 306 -1.02 10.91 7.11
N ASP A 307 -1.49 9.81 7.69
CA ASP A 307 -2.78 9.22 7.35
C ASP A 307 -3.95 10.00 7.98
N SER A 308 -5.12 9.95 7.33
CA SER A 308 -6.34 10.53 7.91
C SER A 308 -6.79 9.75 9.15
N PRO A 309 -7.01 10.39 10.30
CA PRO A 309 -7.45 9.72 11.52
C PRO A 309 -8.91 9.22 11.47
N LEU A 310 -9.64 9.50 10.39
CA LEU A 310 -11.05 9.10 10.25
C LEU A 310 -11.27 7.59 10.13
N TRP A 311 -10.19 6.79 9.97
CA TRP A 311 -10.30 5.33 10.04
C TRP A 311 -10.93 4.83 11.35
N ILE A 312 -10.76 5.58 12.45
CA ILE A 312 -11.30 5.21 13.76
C ILE A 312 -12.83 5.12 13.76
N THR A 313 -13.50 5.89 12.90
CA THR A 313 -14.96 5.85 12.76
C THR A 313 -15.48 4.58 12.10
N LYS A 314 -14.59 3.77 11.51
CA LYS A 314 -14.93 2.45 10.94
C LYS A 314 -14.88 1.35 11.98
N LEU A 315 -14.25 1.59 13.13
CA LEU A 315 -14.15 0.62 14.23
C LEU A 315 -15.24 0.86 15.31
N ALA A 316 -15.86 2.02 15.30
CA ALA A 316 -16.97 2.38 16.19
C ALA A 316 -18.28 1.86 15.62
#